data_9b7fcb2824b18496c01240b66907e6c8
#
_entry.id   9b7fcb2824b18496c01240b66907e6c8
#
_cell.length_a   1.000
_cell.length_b   1.000
_cell.length_c   1.000
_cell.angle_alpha   90.00
_cell.angle_beta   90.00
_cell.angle_gamma   90.00
#
_symmetry.space_group_name_H-M   'P 1'
#
loop_
_entity.id
_entity.type
_entity.pdbx_description
1 polymer ?
#
loop_
_entity_poly.entity_id
_entity_poly.type
_entity_poly.pdbx_seq_one_letter_code
_entity_poly.pdbx_strand_id
1 'polypeptide(L)'
;DVAPSRGLGDVYKRQFRYKAEAVPARNFRALQLTVKGLKGGHSGIQIGCQRANANKLLFRFIYAQRRGCDVLLASVDGGGLRNAIPREATAVVLVRAKDAETFAKELKAYEKMVRAEFAGIEDAVSIRCTETAMPAQMIEREVADRLIKAVVACPNGVQKMSMAMPGLVQTSSNLARVVSDGKSVKLQCLLRSSVNSEKAALGEAIAAVFSLAGAKVQLTGSYDGWNPNMESPILKAMTASYKALYGKEPAVTAIHAGLECGIIGSKYPKMDMISFGPTICYPHSPDEKVEIASVGKFYDFMVCLLYTSDAADDR
;
A
#
# COMPACT_ATOMS: atom_id res chain seq x y z
N ASP A 1 -8.60 26.29 -0.78
CA ASP A 1 -7.98 25.23 0.03
C ASP A 1 -8.59 23.89 -0.38
N VAL A 2 -7.97 23.27 -1.39
CA VAL A 2 -8.27 21.88 -1.71
C VAL A 2 -7.55 21.06 -0.64
N ALA A 3 -8.27 20.55 0.33
CA ALA A 3 -7.72 19.61 1.28
C ALA A 3 -7.08 18.46 0.48
N PRO A 4 -5.83 18.06 0.76
CA PRO A 4 -5.19 16.97 0.04
C PRO A 4 -6.12 15.75 0.14
N SER A 5 -6.50 15.18 -1.00
CA SER A 5 -7.40 14.04 -1.07
C SER A 5 -6.87 12.98 -0.11
N ARG A 6 -7.54 12.81 1.01
CA ARG A 6 -7.20 11.79 1.99
C ARG A 6 -7.52 10.49 1.30
N GLY A 7 -6.46 9.83 0.79
CA GLY A 7 -6.59 8.56 0.08
C GLY A 7 -7.58 7.67 0.78
N LEU A 8 -8.63 7.35 0.09
CA LEU A 8 -9.80 6.65 0.57
C LEU A 8 -9.42 5.17 0.80
N GLY A 9 -9.40 4.71 2.04
CA GLY A 9 -9.06 3.35 2.47
C GLY A 9 -8.96 3.27 3.99
N ASP A 10 -9.25 2.11 4.52
CA ASP A 10 -9.13 1.86 5.95
C ASP A 10 -7.69 1.96 6.40
N VAL A 11 -7.39 2.90 7.28
CA VAL A 11 -6.06 3.09 7.85
C VAL A 11 -6.00 2.43 9.22
N TYR A 12 -5.27 1.34 9.31
CA TYR A 12 -4.94 0.73 10.57
C TYR A 12 -3.64 1.32 11.10
N LYS A 13 -3.71 2.02 12.23
CA LYS A 13 -2.57 2.52 13.00
C LYS A 13 -2.27 1.53 14.12
N ARG A 14 -1.00 1.16 14.27
CA ARG A 14 -0.53 0.27 15.32
C ARG A 14 0.64 0.90 16.00
N GLN A 15 0.71 0.71 17.32
CA GLN A 15 1.77 1.26 18.12
C GLN A 15 2.28 0.22 19.10
N PHE A 16 3.54 -0.10 18.99
CA PHE A 16 4.30 -0.75 20.04
C PHE A 16 4.91 0.33 20.96
N ARG A 17 4.56 0.34 22.20
CA ARG A 17 5.27 1.14 23.21
C ARG A 17 6.34 0.28 23.86
N TYR A 18 7.49 0.86 24.15
CA TYR A 18 8.59 0.15 24.79
C TYR A 18 9.37 1.10 25.73
N LYS A 19 10.08 0.50 26.68
CA LYS A 19 11.15 1.20 27.38
C LYS A 19 12.42 1.00 26.55
N ALA A 20 13.11 2.10 26.24
CA ALA A 20 14.37 1.99 25.53
C ALA A 20 15.40 1.30 26.43
N GLU A 21 16.09 0.31 25.92
CA GLU A 21 17.18 -0.38 26.59
C GLU A 21 18.52 0.25 26.24
N ALA A 22 19.44 0.29 27.19
CA ALA A 22 20.81 0.66 26.90
C ALA A 22 21.45 -0.37 25.96
N VAL A 23 22.22 0.13 25.01
CA VAL A 23 22.97 -0.75 24.11
C VAL A 23 24.04 -1.51 24.90
N PRO A 24 24.27 -2.82 24.65
CA PRO A 24 25.32 -3.57 25.28
C PRO A 24 26.70 -2.92 25.04
N ALA A 25 27.43 -2.64 26.12
CA ALA A 25 28.64 -1.82 26.10
C ALA A 25 29.82 -2.43 25.31
N ARG A 26 29.82 -3.75 25.01
CA ARG A 26 30.96 -4.44 24.37
C ARG A 26 30.49 -5.49 23.38
N ASN A 27 31.35 -5.78 22.40
CA ASN A 27 31.23 -6.89 21.43
C ASN A 27 30.08 -6.75 20.41
N PHE A 28 29.54 -5.56 20.18
CA PHE A 28 28.58 -5.29 19.11
C PHE A 28 29.13 -4.24 18.14
N ARG A 29 28.73 -4.38 16.86
CA ARG A 29 28.86 -3.33 15.83
C ARG A 29 27.48 -2.82 15.46
N ALA A 30 27.37 -1.51 15.27
CA ALA A 30 26.16 -0.88 14.79
C ALA A 30 26.18 -0.84 13.26
N LEU A 31 25.17 -1.40 12.63
CA LEU A 31 25.02 -1.50 11.19
C LEU A 31 23.73 -0.84 10.75
N GLN A 32 23.83 0.05 9.78
CA GLN A 32 22.66 0.60 9.11
C GLN A 32 22.33 -0.25 7.89
N LEU A 33 21.17 -0.86 7.91
CA LEU A 33 20.58 -1.55 6.77
C LEU A 33 19.77 -0.55 5.96
N THR A 34 19.86 -0.59 4.63
CA THR A 34 19.13 0.28 3.72
C THR A 34 18.60 -0.53 2.56
N VAL A 35 17.29 -0.52 2.38
CA VAL A 35 16.60 -0.98 1.17
C VAL A 35 16.20 0.26 0.38
N LYS A 36 16.58 0.34 -0.90
CA LYS A 36 16.24 1.46 -1.79
C LYS A 36 16.21 1.06 -3.25
N GLY A 37 15.84 2.02 -4.12
CA GLY A 37 15.79 1.80 -5.57
C GLY A 37 14.56 1.04 -6.04
N LEU A 38 13.55 0.88 -5.18
CA LEU A 38 12.26 0.31 -5.58
C LEU A 38 11.41 1.34 -6.32
N LYS A 39 10.59 0.88 -7.26
CA LYS A 39 9.68 1.74 -8.03
C LYS A 39 8.59 2.38 -7.16
N GLY A 40 8.10 1.65 -6.14
CA GLY A 40 6.99 2.12 -5.32
C GLY A 40 5.72 2.32 -6.14
N GLY A 41 4.93 3.34 -5.84
CA GLY A 41 3.72 3.71 -6.60
C GLY A 41 2.48 3.82 -5.72
N HIS A 42 1.34 4.14 -6.35
CA HIS A 42 0.07 4.29 -5.66
C HIS A 42 -0.49 2.94 -5.22
N SER A 43 -0.78 2.79 -3.93
CA SER A 43 -1.20 1.51 -3.33
C SER A 43 -2.60 1.02 -3.75
N GLY A 44 -3.35 1.80 -4.48
CA GLY A 44 -4.60 1.38 -5.12
C GLY A 44 -4.34 0.96 -6.56
N ILE A 45 -3.94 1.89 -7.42
CA ILE A 45 -3.84 1.69 -8.88
C ILE A 45 -2.72 0.70 -9.24
N GLN A 46 -1.59 0.74 -8.51
CA GLN A 46 -0.38 0.00 -8.86
C GLN A 46 -0.07 -1.19 -7.94
N ILE A 47 -0.96 -1.50 -6.99
CA ILE A 47 -0.76 -2.66 -6.10
C ILE A 47 -0.77 -3.98 -6.88
N GLY A 48 -1.55 -4.04 -7.97
CA GLY A 48 -1.61 -5.17 -8.90
C GLY A 48 -0.33 -5.40 -9.71
N CYS A 49 0.55 -4.39 -9.79
CA CYS A 49 1.86 -4.54 -10.44
C CYS A 49 2.84 -5.41 -9.62
N GLN A 50 2.45 -5.88 -8.45
CA GLN A 50 3.22 -6.76 -7.57
C GLN A 50 4.62 -6.22 -7.22
N ARG A 51 4.74 -4.89 -7.11
CA ARG A 51 5.99 -4.23 -6.74
C ARG A 51 6.40 -4.59 -5.31
N ALA A 52 7.71 -4.62 -5.07
CA ALA A 52 8.26 -4.91 -3.76
C ALA A 52 7.92 -3.81 -2.75
N ASN A 53 7.76 -4.18 -1.49
CA ASN A 53 7.58 -3.29 -0.36
C ASN A 53 8.86 -3.27 0.48
N ALA A 54 9.52 -2.11 0.59
CA ALA A 54 10.79 -1.97 1.27
C ALA A 54 10.73 -2.41 2.74
N ASN A 55 9.63 -2.13 3.46
CA ASN A 55 9.45 -2.59 4.84
C ASN A 55 9.44 -4.11 4.92
N LYS A 56 8.74 -4.78 4.01
CA LYS A 56 8.67 -6.25 3.98
C LYS A 56 10.03 -6.86 3.68
N LEU A 57 10.78 -6.31 2.72
CA LEU A 57 12.12 -6.80 2.39
C LEU A 57 13.09 -6.62 3.56
N LEU A 58 13.09 -5.45 4.20
CA LEU A 58 13.97 -5.16 5.33
C LEU A 58 13.71 -6.12 6.50
N PHE A 59 12.45 -6.27 6.90
CA PHE A 59 12.10 -7.13 8.03
C PHE A 59 12.23 -8.62 7.73
N ARG A 60 12.03 -9.05 6.47
CA ARG A 60 12.30 -10.44 6.03
C ARG A 60 13.76 -10.81 6.24
N PHE A 61 14.68 -9.93 5.88
CA PHE A 61 16.11 -10.15 6.13
C PHE A 61 16.41 -10.21 7.62
N ILE A 62 16.00 -9.21 8.40
CA ILE A 62 16.25 -9.15 9.85
C ILE A 62 15.71 -10.40 10.53
N TYR A 63 14.50 -10.85 10.16
CA TYR A 63 13.89 -12.07 10.72
C TYR A 63 14.70 -13.33 10.42
N ALA A 64 15.17 -13.48 9.19
CA ALA A 64 15.96 -14.63 8.78
C ALA A 64 17.30 -14.69 9.56
N GLN A 65 17.97 -13.57 9.75
CA GLN A 65 19.27 -13.49 10.42
C GLN A 65 19.20 -13.84 11.91
N ARG A 66 18.07 -13.64 12.56
CA ARG A 66 17.88 -13.95 13.99
C ARG A 66 17.95 -15.44 14.33
N ARG A 67 17.96 -16.32 13.34
CA ARG A 67 18.15 -17.77 13.53
C ARG A 67 19.63 -18.15 13.79
N GLY A 68 20.55 -17.34 13.31
CA GLY A 68 21.99 -17.61 13.40
C GLY A 68 22.80 -16.54 14.13
N CYS A 69 22.25 -15.33 14.29
CA CYS A 69 22.94 -14.19 14.87
C CYS A 69 22.09 -13.51 15.95
N ASP A 70 22.76 -12.96 16.97
CA ASP A 70 22.11 -12.10 17.98
C ASP A 70 21.94 -10.69 17.37
N VAL A 71 20.81 -10.46 16.70
CA VAL A 71 20.48 -9.19 16.03
C VAL A 71 19.55 -8.39 16.92
N LEU A 72 19.98 -7.20 17.36
CA LEU A 72 19.20 -6.25 18.16
C LEU A 72 18.76 -5.10 17.28
N LEU A 73 17.53 -4.67 17.39
CA LEU A 73 16.98 -3.56 16.60
C LEU A 73 17.06 -2.26 17.41
N ALA A 74 17.80 -1.27 16.94
CA ALA A 74 17.90 0.03 17.58
C ALA A 74 16.86 1.02 17.06
N SER A 75 16.69 1.09 15.74
CA SER A 75 15.71 1.98 15.12
C SER A 75 15.25 1.44 13.78
N VAL A 76 14.11 1.94 13.32
CA VAL A 76 13.58 1.69 11.98
C VAL A 76 12.87 2.93 11.45
N ASP A 77 13.06 3.21 10.16
CA ASP A 77 12.34 4.20 9.39
C ASP A 77 12.08 3.68 7.98
N GLY A 78 10.83 3.42 7.65
CA GLY A 78 10.47 2.87 6.37
C GLY A 78 9.09 3.33 5.90
N GLY A 79 9.05 3.74 4.62
CA GLY A 79 7.86 4.28 4.00
C GLY A 79 7.56 5.73 4.41
N GLY A 80 6.73 6.39 3.62
CA GLY A 80 6.36 7.79 3.81
C GLY A 80 4.84 7.98 3.85
N LEU A 81 4.24 8.10 2.68
CA LEU A 81 2.80 8.31 2.52
C LEU A 81 2.01 6.99 2.67
N ARG A 82 0.86 7.04 3.33
CA ARG A 82 0.01 5.86 3.56
C ARG A 82 -0.53 5.21 2.29
N ASN A 83 -0.75 6.01 1.25
CA ASN A 83 -1.25 5.55 -0.05
C ASN A 83 -0.14 5.22 -1.06
N ALA A 84 1.13 5.23 -0.64
CA ALA A 84 2.26 4.85 -1.46
C ALA A 84 2.85 3.50 -1.03
N ILE A 85 3.25 2.68 -1.99
CA ILE A 85 4.04 1.47 -1.75
C ILE A 85 5.44 1.91 -1.34
N PRO A 86 5.97 1.49 -0.18
CA PRO A 86 7.27 1.91 0.31
C PRO A 86 8.41 1.60 -0.66
N ARG A 87 9.12 2.66 -1.07
CA ARG A 87 10.29 2.57 -1.97
C ARG A 87 11.60 2.36 -1.24
N GLU A 88 11.63 2.82 0.02
CA GLU A 88 12.82 2.85 0.85
C GLU A 88 12.48 2.46 2.28
N ALA A 89 13.42 1.81 2.94
CA ALA A 89 13.37 1.53 4.36
C ALA A 89 14.78 1.39 4.91
N THR A 90 14.99 1.90 6.12
CA THR A 90 16.25 1.81 6.86
C THR A 90 16.02 1.23 8.24
N ALA A 91 17.02 0.53 8.77
CA ALA A 91 17.05 0.11 10.17
C ALA A 91 18.48 0.19 10.69
N VAL A 92 18.65 0.58 11.94
CA VAL A 92 19.90 0.41 12.66
C VAL A 92 19.79 -0.85 13.50
N VAL A 93 20.68 -1.78 13.25
CA VAL A 93 20.79 -3.05 13.99
C VAL A 93 22.14 -3.17 14.66
N LEU A 94 22.16 -3.88 15.77
CA LEU A 94 23.40 -4.25 16.47
C LEU A 94 23.62 -5.73 16.27
N VAL A 95 24.79 -6.08 15.80
CA VAL A 95 25.23 -7.46 15.55
C VAL A 95 26.51 -7.71 16.31
N ARG A 96 26.69 -8.91 16.85
CA ARG A 96 27.97 -9.23 17.53
C ARG A 96 29.13 -9.03 16.58
N ALA A 97 30.22 -8.45 17.06
CA ALA A 97 31.39 -8.11 16.25
C ALA A 97 31.93 -9.32 15.48
N LYS A 98 31.92 -10.53 16.08
CA LYS A 98 32.35 -11.77 15.45
C LYS A 98 31.44 -12.22 14.28
N ASP A 99 30.19 -11.80 14.26
CA ASP A 99 29.18 -12.23 13.27
C ASP A 99 28.98 -11.16 12.16
N ALA A 100 29.58 -9.97 12.30
CA ALA A 100 29.31 -8.82 11.42
C ALA A 100 29.69 -9.07 9.95
N GLU A 101 30.81 -9.77 9.71
CA GLU A 101 31.23 -10.10 8.34
C GLU A 101 30.29 -11.13 7.69
N THR A 102 29.90 -12.16 8.43
CA THR A 102 28.93 -13.16 7.98
C THR A 102 27.58 -12.49 7.69
N PHE A 103 27.13 -11.63 8.59
CA PHE A 103 25.89 -10.86 8.41
C PHE A 103 25.90 -10.01 7.12
N ALA A 104 27.03 -9.33 6.84
CA ALA A 104 27.19 -8.54 5.62
C ALA A 104 27.23 -9.42 4.35
N LYS A 105 27.85 -10.61 4.42
CA LYS A 105 27.85 -11.59 3.33
C LYS A 105 26.44 -12.11 3.04
N GLU A 106 25.71 -12.47 4.08
CA GLU A 106 24.31 -12.93 3.96
C GLU A 106 23.41 -11.85 3.37
N LEU A 107 23.64 -10.57 3.70
CA LEU A 107 22.90 -9.47 3.08
C LEU A 107 23.14 -9.37 1.58
N LYS A 108 24.37 -9.55 1.13
CA LYS A 108 24.69 -9.57 -0.32
C LYS A 108 24.01 -10.74 -1.04
N ALA A 109 23.99 -11.92 -0.40
CA ALA A 109 23.27 -13.08 -0.93
C ALA A 109 21.76 -12.81 -0.99
N TYR A 110 21.21 -12.18 0.05
CA TYR A 110 19.82 -11.77 0.11
C TYR A 110 19.47 -10.75 -1.00
N GLU A 111 20.30 -9.71 -1.22
CA GLU A 111 20.10 -8.76 -2.32
C GLU A 111 20.03 -9.49 -3.68
N LYS A 112 20.94 -10.41 -3.94
CA LYS A 112 20.96 -11.21 -5.18
C LYS A 112 19.65 -12.02 -5.33
N MET A 113 19.19 -12.63 -4.25
CA MET A 113 17.92 -13.38 -4.23
C MET A 113 16.73 -12.47 -4.54
N VAL A 114 16.64 -11.30 -3.89
CA VAL A 114 15.56 -10.33 -4.13
C VAL A 114 15.58 -9.81 -5.57
N ARG A 115 16.76 -9.53 -6.13
CA ARG A 115 16.88 -9.14 -7.55
C ARG A 115 16.34 -10.22 -8.50
N ALA A 116 16.55 -11.48 -8.20
CA ALA A 116 16.02 -12.59 -8.99
C ALA A 116 14.50 -12.74 -8.81
N GLU A 117 13.98 -12.59 -7.60
CA GLU A 117 12.53 -12.65 -7.32
C GLU A 117 11.74 -11.54 -8.01
N PHE A 118 12.33 -10.35 -8.18
CA PHE A 118 11.68 -9.17 -8.76
C PHE A 118 12.28 -8.75 -10.11
N ALA A 119 12.92 -9.67 -10.82
CA ALA A 119 13.50 -9.40 -12.14
C ALA A 119 12.43 -8.85 -13.12
N GLY A 120 12.76 -7.78 -13.84
CA GLY A 120 11.84 -7.06 -14.72
C GLY A 120 10.84 -6.13 -14.01
N ILE A 121 10.72 -6.23 -12.68
CA ILE A 121 9.85 -5.36 -11.87
C ILE A 121 10.68 -4.34 -11.10
N GLU A 122 11.69 -4.77 -10.34
CA GLU A 122 12.49 -3.91 -9.45
C GLU A 122 13.99 -3.97 -9.80
N ASP A 123 14.34 -3.68 -11.04
CA ASP A 123 15.71 -3.85 -11.55
C ASP A 123 16.75 -2.97 -10.84
N ALA A 124 16.32 -1.85 -10.25
CA ALA A 124 17.19 -0.92 -9.52
C ALA A 124 17.29 -1.20 -8.01
N VAL A 125 16.65 -2.29 -7.51
CA VAL A 125 16.67 -2.61 -6.07
C VAL A 125 18.11 -2.74 -5.56
N SER A 126 18.38 -2.09 -4.43
CA SER A 126 19.66 -2.13 -3.72
C SER A 126 19.42 -2.33 -2.23
N ILE A 127 20.09 -3.34 -1.66
CA ILE A 127 20.03 -3.65 -0.23
C ILE A 127 21.45 -3.60 0.31
N ARG A 128 21.72 -2.64 1.19
CA ARG A 128 23.07 -2.35 1.67
C ARG A 128 23.17 -2.38 3.17
N CYS A 129 24.38 -2.67 3.64
CA CYS A 129 24.77 -2.59 5.04
C CYS A 129 26.00 -1.70 5.14
N THR A 130 25.97 -0.71 6.01
CA THR A 130 27.10 0.18 6.31
C THR A 130 27.29 0.30 7.81
N GLU A 131 28.52 0.40 8.27
CA GLU A 131 28.78 0.73 9.67
C GLU A 131 28.26 2.11 9.99
N THR A 132 27.72 2.29 11.20
CA THR A 132 27.21 3.57 11.68
C THR A 132 27.64 3.80 13.12
N ALA A 133 27.44 5.01 13.62
CA ALA A 133 27.70 5.34 15.02
C ALA A 133 26.86 4.44 15.95
N MET A 134 27.45 4.01 17.05
CA MET A 134 26.76 3.22 18.07
C MET A 134 25.61 4.05 18.67
N PRO A 135 24.36 3.60 18.58
CA PRO A 135 23.26 4.31 19.18
C PRO A 135 23.33 4.21 20.71
N ALA A 136 22.82 5.21 21.41
CA ALA A 136 22.77 5.20 22.87
C ALA A 136 21.75 4.17 23.40
N GLN A 137 20.71 3.93 22.66
CA GLN A 137 19.57 3.11 23.07
C GLN A 137 19.09 2.23 21.90
N MET A 138 18.42 1.14 22.25
CA MET A 138 17.78 0.22 21.34
C MET A 138 16.32 -0.04 21.74
N ILE A 139 15.55 -0.62 20.83
CA ILE A 139 14.20 -1.11 21.12
C ILE A 139 14.32 -2.31 22.07
N GLU A 140 13.52 -2.31 23.13
CA GLU A 140 13.39 -3.43 24.06
C GLU A 140 13.33 -4.77 23.32
N ARG A 141 14.18 -5.74 23.72
CA ARG A 141 14.38 -6.99 22.96
C ARG A 141 13.09 -7.75 22.68
N GLU A 142 12.24 -7.87 23.70
CA GLU A 142 10.97 -8.59 23.54
C GLU A 142 10.02 -7.86 22.61
N VAL A 143 9.98 -6.53 22.65
CA VAL A 143 9.16 -5.71 21.75
C VAL A 143 9.70 -5.81 20.32
N ALA A 144 11.03 -5.74 20.14
CA ALA A 144 11.66 -5.91 18.83
C ALA A 144 11.35 -7.31 18.24
N ASP A 145 11.39 -8.36 19.06
CA ASP A 145 11.05 -9.72 18.62
C ASP A 145 9.61 -9.81 18.09
N ARG A 146 8.66 -9.32 18.89
CA ARG A 146 7.25 -9.31 18.53
C ARG A 146 6.98 -8.44 17.30
N LEU A 147 7.60 -7.26 17.23
CA LEU A 147 7.51 -6.34 16.09
C LEU A 147 7.98 -7.00 14.80
N ILE A 148 9.18 -7.61 14.80
CA ILE A 148 9.76 -8.25 13.62
C ILE A 148 8.84 -9.36 13.12
N LYS A 149 8.36 -10.23 14.01
CA LYS A 149 7.42 -11.31 13.69
C LYS A 149 6.11 -10.76 13.12
N ALA A 150 5.55 -9.72 13.74
CA ALA A 150 4.28 -9.11 13.30
C ALA A 150 4.41 -8.45 11.91
N VAL A 151 5.52 -7.75 11.64
CA VAL A 151 5.76 -7.14 10.32
C VAL A 151 5.92 -8.22 9.24
N VAL A 152 6.63 -9.29 9.53
CA VAL A 152 6.79 -10.42 8.58
C VAL A 152 5.44 -11.10 8.31
N ALA A 153 4.64 -11.37 9.35
CA ALA A 153 3.34 -12.03 9.24
C ALA A 153 2.25 -11.12 8.65
N CYS A 154 2.40 -9.78 8.74
CA CYS A 154 1.39 -8.82 8.27
C CYS A 154 1.06 -9.02 6.79
N PRO A 155 -0.22 -9.26 6.41
CA PRO A 155 -0.67 -9.30 5.03
C PRO A 155 -0.29 -8.02 4.27
N ASN A 156 0.26 -8.16 3.07
CA ASN A 156 0.66 -7.05 2.21
C ASN A 156 0.52 -7.43 0.73
N GLY A 157 0.20 -6.46 -0.12
CA GLY A 157 -0.04 -6.69 -1.55
C GLY A 157 -1.47 -7.11 -1.84
N VAL A 158 -1.66 -7.72 -3.02
CA VAL A 158 -2.95 -8.24 -3.46
C VAL A 158 -3.35 -9.42 -2.59
N GLN A 159 -4.57 -9.40 -2.05
CA GLN A 159 -5.15 -10.49 -1.28
C GLN A 159 -6.19 -11.26 -2.10
N LYS A 160 -6.92 -10.56 -2.97
CA LYS A 160 -7.91 -11.17 -3.84
C LYS A 160 -8.08 -10.38 -5.13
N MET A 161 -8.24 -11.08 -6.24
CA MET A 161 -8.63 -10.55 -7.54
C MET A 161 -10.15 -10.58 -7.70
N SER A 162 -10.70 -9.67 -8.48
CA SER A 162 -12.14 -9.64 -8.79
C SER A 162 -12.54 -10.82 -9.67
N MET A 163 -13.61 -11.50 -9.29
CA MET A 163 -14.21 -12.56 -10.12
C MET A 163 -15.10 -11.97 -11.22
N ALA A 164 -15.64 -10.77 -11.00
CA ALA A 164 -16.52 -10.09 -11.98
C ALA A 164 -15.74 -9.36 -13.07
N MET A 165 -14.51 -8.93 -12.79
CA MET A 165 -13.68 -8.17 -13.76
C MET A 165 -12.25 -8.73 -13.78
N PRO A 166 -11.88 -9.53 -14.77
CA PRO A 166 -10.52 -10.06 -14.92
C PRO A 166 -9.48 -8.94 -14.92
N GLY A 167 -8.38 -9.14 -14.19
CA GLY A 167 -7.30 -8.16 -14.06
C GLY A 167 -7.51 -7.08 -13.00
N LEU A 168 -8.71 -6.92 -12.45
CA LEU A 168 -8.98 -5.98 -11.36
C LEU A 168 -8.63 -6.59 -10.00
N VAL A 169 -7.89 -5.84 -9.18
CA VAL A 169 -7.69 -6.18 -7.77
C VAL A 169 -8.96 -5.89 -6.99
N GLN A 170 -9.48 -6.86 -6.23
CA GLN A 170 -10.65 -6.69 -5.37
C GLN A 170 -10.26 -6.25 -3.98
N THR A 171 -9.28 -6.92 -3.37
CA THR A 171 -8.88 -6.69 -1.97
C THR A 171 -7.36 -6.65 -1.85
N SER A 172 -6.84 -5.63 -1.18
CA SER A 172 -5.40 -5.45 -0.97
C SER A 172 -5.06 -4.79 0.36
N SER A 173 -3.82 -4.98 0.78
CA SER A 173 -3.20 -4.28 1.91
C SER A 173 -1.85 -3.70 1.51
N ASN A 174 -1.52 -2.52 2.00
CA ASN A 174 -0.20 -1.92 1.87
C ASN A 174 0.36 -1.58 3.25
N LEU A 175 1.41 -2.26 3.68
CA LEU A 175 2.18 -1.88 4.86
C LEU A 175 3.00 -0.63 4.54
N ALA A 176 2.34 0.52 4.64
CA ALA A 176 2.84 1.79 4.13
C ALA A 176 3.95 2.40 4.97
N ARG A 177 3.95 2.18 6.29
CA ARG A 177 4.90 2.85 7.17
C ARG A 177 5.26 2.00 8.38
N VAL A 178 6.55 2.00 8.74
CA VAL A 178 7.09 1.43 9.97
C VAL A 178 8.17 2.39 10.49
N VAL A 179 7.91 3.10 11.59
CA VAL A 179 8.80 4.15 12.10
C VAL A 179 8.91 4.08 13.61
N SER A 180 10.14 4.12 14.12
CA SER A 180 10.45 4.26 15.55
C SER A 180 10.74 5.71 15.92
N ASP A 181 10.35 6.12 17.14
CA ASP A 181 10.57 7.47 17.68
C ASP A 181 11.32 7.49 19.03
N GLY A 182 12.00 6.40 19.36
CA GLY A 182 12.74 6.23 20.62
C GLY A 182 11.88 5.78 21.81
N LYS A 183 10.55 5.84 21.70
CA LYS A 183 9.60 5.43 22.76
C LYS A 183 8.53 4.48 22.24
N SER A 184 8.34 4.48 20.95
CA SER A 184 7.37 3.62 20.28
C SER A 184 7.76 3.31 18.84
N VAL A 185 7.19 2.21 18.31
CA VAL A 185 7.18 1.96 16.87
C VAL A 185 5.75 2.11 16.37
N LYS A 186 5.58 2.98 15.37
CA LYS A 186 4.29 3.26 14.73
C LYS A 186 4.25 2.60 13.36
N LEU A 187 3.18 1.88 13.09
CA LEU A 187 2.94 1.24 11.80
C LEU A 187 1.61 1.70 11.21
N GLN A 188 1.57 1.78 9.90
CA GLN A 188 0.36 2.10 9.16
C GLN A 188 0.18 1.11 8.02
N CYS A 189 -1.01 0.51 7.93
CA CYS A 189 -1.46 -0.21 6.74
C CYS A 189 -2.66 0.52 6.15
N LEU A 190 -2.69 0.58 4.84
CA LEU A 190 -3.84 1.03 4.08
C LEU A 190 -4.48 -0.18 3.39
N LEU A 191 -5.74 -0.45 3.74
CA LEU A 191 -6.53 -1.52 3.17
C LEU A 191 -7.50 -0.96 2.16
N ARG A 192 -7.72 -1.71 1.08
CA ARG A 192 -8.69 -1.40 0.04
C ARG A 192 -9.46 -2.64 -0.34
N SER A 193 -10.76 -2.52 -0.54
CA SER A 193 -11.60 -3.53 -1.15
C SER A 193 -12.85 -2.89 -1.74
N SER A 194 -13.34 -3.43 -2.85
CA SER A 194 -14.68 -3.13 -3.37
C SER A 194 -15.79 -3.85 -2.57
N VAL A 195 -15.43 -4.84 -1.73
CA VAL A 195 -16.34 -5.64 -0.91
C VAL A 195 -16.08 -5.37 0.57
N ASN A 196 -17.04 -4.75 1.26
CA ASN A 196 -16.90 -4.30 2.64
C ASN A 196 -16.60 -5.45 3.63
N SER A 197 -17.25 -6.61 3.48
CA SER A 197 -17.02 -7.77 4.34
C SER A 197 -15.59 -8.31 4.21
N GLU A 198 -15.01 -8.32 3.01
CA GLU A 198 -13.63 -8.75 2.80
C GLU A 198 -12.62 -7.73 3.34
N LYS A 199 -12.94 -6.43 3.19
CA LYS A 199 -12.13 -5.37 3.80
C LYS A 199 -12.10 -5.51 5.32
N ALA A 200 -13.26 -5.75 5.95
CA ALA A 200 -13.37 -5.98 7.38
C ALA A 200 -12.56 -7.22 7.81
N ALA A 201 -12.75 -8.35 7.15
CA ALA A 201 -12.04 -9.60 7.46
C ALA A 201 -10.51 -9.43 7.35
N LEU A 202 -10.02 -8.75 6.30
CA LEU A 202 -8.58 -8.44 6.16
C LEU A 202 -8.10 -7.53 7.29
N GLY A 203 -8.91 -6.54 7.66
CA GLY A 203 -8.61 -5.64 8.77
C GLY A 203 -8.51 -6.35 10.11
N GLU A 204 -9.43 -7.26 10.38
CA GLU A 204 -9.45 -8.11 11.58
C GLU A 204 -8.23 -9.05 11.63
N ALA A 205 -7.88 -9.68 10.50
CA ALA A 205 -6.70 -10.53 10.41
C ALA A 205 -5.41 -9.74 10.73
N ILE A 206 -5.26 -8.54 10.17
CA ILE A 206 -4.13 -7.67 10.47
C ILE A 206 -4.16 -7.20 11.93
N ALA A 207 -5.34 -6.85 12.46
CA ALA A 207 -5.49 -6.45 13.85
C ALA A 207 -5.10 -7.59 14.81
N ALA A 208 -5.52 -8.82 14.51
CA ALA A 208 -5.16 -10.00 15.28
C ALA A 208 -3.65 -10.24 15.33
N VAL A 209 -2.94 -10.16 14.18
CA VAL A 209 -1.47 -10.30 14.13
C VAL A 209 -0.79 -9.31 15.07
N PHE A 210 -1.18 -8.05 15.02
CA PHE A 210 -0.55 -7.00 15.83
C PHE A 210 -0.99 -7.02 17.30
N SER A 211 -2.22 -7.44 17.59
CA SER A 211 -2.69 -7.62 18.96
C SER A 211 -2.00 -8.78 19.66
N LEU A 212 -1.83 -9.92 18.98
CA LEU A 212 -1.04 -11.06 19.46
C LEU A 212 0.44 -10.65 19.73
N ALA A 213 0.96 -9.71 18.96
CA ALA A 213 2.29 -9.16 19.17
C ALA A 213 2.33 -8.07 20.27
N GLY A 214 1.22 -7.75 20.93
CA GLY A 214 1.15 -6.77 22.02
C GLY A 214 1.09 -5.31 21.57
N ALA A 215 0.75 -5.02 20.31
CA ALA A 215 0.57 -3.66 19.84
C ALA A 215 -0.84 -3.14 20.15
N LYS A 216 -0.95 -1.83 20.43
CA LYS A 216 -2.25 -1.15 20.42
C LYS A 216 -2.67 -0.92 18.96
N VAL A 217 -3.84 -1.43 18.59
CA VAL A 217 -4.40 -1.29 17.23
C VAL A 217 -5.52 -0.27 17.24
N GLN A 218 -5.57 0.59 16.22
CA GLN A 218 -6.63 1.57 16.03
C GLN A 218 -6.98 1.66 14.54
N LEU A 219 -8.28 1.51 14.24
CA LEU A 219 -8.85 1.76 12.91
C LEU A 219 -9.24 3.23 12.80
N THR A 220 -8.91 3.86 11.67
CA THR A 220 -9.30 5.24 11.35
C THR A 220 -9.59 5.40 9.86
N GLY A 221 -10.60 6.23 9.53
CA GLY A 221 -10.84 6.66 8.15
C GLY A 221 -11.45 5.60 7.24
N SER A 222 -12.31 4.73 7.78
CA SER A 222 -13.06 3.76 6.98
C SER A 222 -14.10 4.45 6.10
N TYR A 223 -14.31 3.91 4.90
CA TYR A 223 -15.43 4.23 4.01
C TYR A 223 -15.78 3.00 3.18
N ASP A 224 -17.00 3.00 2.63
CA ASP A 224 -17.53 1.86 1.90
C ASP A 224 -16.87 1.68 0.53
N GLY A 225 -16.69 0.42 0.13
CA GLY A 225 -16.29 0.05 -1.23
C GLY A 225 -17.40 0.33 -2.23
N TRP A 226 -17.03 0.56 -3.48
CA TRP A 226 -17.96 0.59 -4.60
C TRP A 226 -17.73 -0.65 -5.45
N ASN A 227 -18.64 -1.61 -5.33
CA ASN A 227 -18.56 -2.85 -6.10
C ASN A 227 -19.06 -2.60 -7.54
N PRO A 228 -18.27 -2.92 -8.57
CA PRO A 228 -18.70 -2.77 -9.95
C PRO A 228 -19.98 -3.58 -10.25
N ASN A 229 -21.00 -2.93 -10.84
CA ASN A 229 -22.20 -3.58 -11.32
C ASN A 229 -22.20 -3.62 -12.85
N MET A 230 -21.86 -4.78 -13.42
CA MET A 230 -21.81 -4.96 -14.89
C MET A 230 -23.21 -5.03 -15.52
N GLU A 231 -24.25 -5.23 -14.71
CA GLU A 231 -25.66 -5.23 -15.15
C GLU A 231 -26.36 -3.88 -14.98
N SER A 232 -25.61 -2.84 -14.59
CA SER A 232 -26.12 -1.49 -14.38
C SER A 232 -26.87 -0.96 -15.62
N PRO A 233 -28.12 -0.50 -15.48
CA PRO A 233 -28.88 0.14 -16.55
C PRO A 233 -28.16 1.36 -17.13
N ILE A 234 -27.59 2.23 -16.28
CA ILE A 234 -26.85 3.41 -16.75
C ILE A 234 -25.59 3.02 -17.52
N LEU A 235 -24.89 1.96 -17.11
CA LEU A 235 -23.73 1.44 -17.85
C LEU A 235 -24.14 1.02 -19.27
N LYS A 236 -25.24 0.27 -19.41
CA LYS A 236 -25.76 -0.19 -20.70
C LYS A 236 -26.16 0.98 -21.59
N ALA A 237 -26.89 1.95 -21.06
CA ALA A 237 -27.30 3.16 -21.77
C ALA A 237 -26.08 3.98 -22.23
N MET A 238 -25.12 4.21 -21.36
CA MET A 238 -23.90 4.96 -21.68
C MET A 238 -23.04 4.26 -22.73
N THR A 239 -22.91 2.93 -22.66
CA THR A 239 -22.18 2.14 -23.64
C THR A 239 -22.81 2.24 -25.03
N ALA A 240 -24.14 2.12 -25.09
CA ALA A 240 -24.89 2.27 -26.34
C ALA A 240 -24.73 3.68 -26.94
N SER A 241 -24.89 4.74 -26.13
CA SER A 241 -24.72 6.13 -26.55
C SER A 241 -23.30 6.43 -27.03
N TYR A 242 -22.28 5.92 -26.33
CA TYR A 242 -20.88 6.08 -26.73
C TYR A 242 -20.60 5.41 -28.09
N LYS A 243 -21.11 4.19 -28.28
CA LYS A 243 -20.98 3.46 -29.55
C LYS A 243 -21.68 4.19 -30.69
N ALA A 244 -22.86 4.73 -30.44
CA ALA A 244 -23.60 5.50 -31.46
C ALA A 244 -22.82 6.78 -31.82
N LEU A 245 -22.26 7.50 -30.85
CA LEU A 245 -21.56 8.77 -31.07
C LEU A 245 -20.17 8.59 -31.71
N TYR A 246 -19.41 7.57 -31.31
CA TYR A 246 -18.01 7.41 -31.72
C TYR A 246 -17.73 6.17 -32.60
N GLY A 247 -18.72 5.37 -32.90
CA GLY A 247 -18.59 4.17 -33.74
C GLY A 247 -17.76 3.02 -33.13
N LYS A 248 -17.48 3.06 -31.84
CA LYS A 248 -16.66 2.05 -31.13
C LYS A 248 -17.15 1.84 -29.71
N GLU A 249 -16.89 0.66 -29.16
CA GLU A 249 -17.18 0.36 -27.78
C GLU A 249 -16.28 1.17 -26.83
N PRO A 250 -16.81 1.72 -25.70
CA PRO A 250 -16.00 2.31 -24.65
C PRO A 250 -15.23 1.24 -23.87
N ALA A 251 -14.11 1.61 -23.32
CA ALA A 251 -13.43 0.77 -22.33
C ALA A 251 -14.15 0.89 -20.98
N VAL A 252 -14.84 -0.17 -20.58
CA VAL A 252 -15.44 -0.27 -19.23
C VAL A 252 -14.38 -0.79 -18.29
N THR A 253 -14.01 0.03 -17.33
CA THR A 253 -12.96 -0.28 -16.36
C THR A 253 -13.43 0.00 -14.94
N ALA A 254 -12.76 -0.60 -13.96
CA ALA A 254 -12.89 -0.24 -12.57
C ALA A 254 -11.50 0.00 -11.99
N ILE A 255 -11.42 0.83 -10.96
CA ILE A 255 -10.15 1.10 -10.29
C ILE A 255 -10.19 0.62 -8.85
N HIS A 256 -9.07 0.10 -8.38
CA HIS A 256 -8.88 -0.32 -7.00
C HIS A 256 -8.52 0.89 -6.11
N ALA A 257 -9.39 1.89 -6.13
CA ALA A 257 -9.27 3.12 -5.36
C ALA A 257 -10.65 3.54 -4.83
N GLY A 258 -10.66 4.39 -3.80
CA GLY A 258 -11.91 4.97 -3.32
C GLY A 258 -12.40 6.04 -4.29
N LEU A 259 -13.66 5.95 -4.63
CA LEU A 259 -14.39 6.94 -5.42
C LEU A 259 -15.55 7.51 -4.60
N GLU A 260 -15.98 8.70 -4.96
CA GLU A 260 -17.15 9.36 -4.38
C GLU A 260 -18.42 8.50 -4.48
N CYS A 261 -18.53 7.70 -5.56
CA CYS A 261 -19.63 6.75 -5.75
C CYS A 261 -19.75 5.72 -4.61
N GLY A 262 -18.65 5.31 -3.99
CA GLY A 262 -18.69 4.44 -2.80
C GLY A 262 -19.32 5.13 -1.60
N ILE A 263 -19.02 6.41 -1.40
CA ILE A 263 -19.59 7.23 -0.31
C ILE A 263 -21.06 7.54 -0.56
N ILE A 264 -21.41 7.92 -1.80
CA ILE A 264 -22.78 8.22 -2.20
C ILE A 264 -23.62 6.96 -2.11
N GLY A 265 -23.15 5.84 -2.67
CA GLY A 265 -23.85 4.55 -2.68
C GLY A 265 -24.13 3.98 -1.29
N SER A 266 -23.26 4.25 -0.30
CA SER A 266 -23.53 3.87 1.08
C SER A 266 -24.73 4.62 1.70
N LYS A 267 -25.02 5.83 1.21
CA LYS A 267 -26.18 6.64 1.64
C LYS A 267 -27.42 6.35 0.81
N TYR A 268 -27.21 6.07 -0.48
CA TYR A 268 -28.27 5.83 -1.46
C TYR A 268 -28.09 4.48 -2.15
N PRO A 269 -28.38 3.35 -1.47
CA PRO A 269 -28.05 2.00 -1.98
C PRO A 269 -28.77 1.61 -3.29
N LYS A 270 -29.85 2.32 -3.63
CA LYS A 270 -30.62 2.09 -4.88
C LYS A 270 -30.17 2.96 -6.04
N MET A 271 -29.22 3.90 -5.81
CA MET A 271 -28.73 4.80 -6.85
C MET A 271 -27.78 4.03 -7.76
N ASP A 272 -28.11 3.99 -9.05
CA ASP A 272 -27.20 3.49 -10.08
C ASP A 272 -26.23 4.60 -10.49
N MET A 273 -24.94 4.30 -10.56
CA MET A 273 -23.89 5.30 -10.70
C MET A 273 -22.77 4.83 -11.61
N ILE A 274 -22.27 5.77 -12.42
CA ILE A 274 -21.08 5.61 -13.24
C ILE A 274 -20.14 6.79 -13.00
N SER A 275 -18.84 6.52 -13.01
CA SER A 275 -17.78 7.53 -13.02
C SER A 275 -17.12 7.58 -14.38
N PHE A 276 -17.07 8.75 -14.99
CA PHE A 276 -16.40 8.96 -16.27
C PHE A 276 -15.85 10.39 -16.33
N GLY A 277 -14.87 10.61 -17.20
CA GLY A 277 -14.22 11.93 -17.31
C GLY A 277 -13.21 11.99 -18.45
N PRO A 278 -12.53 13.14 -18.63
CA PRO A 278 -11.45 13.29 -19.59
C PRO A 278 -10.23 12.48 -19.14
N THR A 279 -9.27 12.29 -20.05
CA THR A 279 -8.00 11.59 -19.77
C THR A 279 -7.11 12.45 -18.89
N ILE A 280 -6.89 12.00 -17.65
CA ILE A 280 -5.99 12.61 -16.67
C ILE A 280 -4.78 11.69 -16.46
N CYS A 281 -3.58 12.25 -16.60
CA CYS A 281 -2.32 11.55 -16.33
C CYS A 281 -1.70 12.04 -15.03
N TYR A 282 -1.08 11.12 -14.28
CA TYR A 282 -0.36 11.38 -13.03
C TYR A 282 -1.18 12.11 -11.94
N PRO A 283 -2.45 11.70 -11.67
CA PRO A 283 -3.29 12.38 -10.70
C PRO A 283 -2.61 12.44 -9.32
N HIS A 284 -2.81 13.55 -8.60
CA HIS A 284 -2.25 13.83 -7.28
C HIS A 284 -0.72 13.99 -7.27
N SER A 285 -0.11 14.31 -8.39
CA SER A 285 1.32 14.59 -8.49
C SER A 285 1.57 16.00 -9.05
N PRO A 286 2.78 16.57 -8.88
CA PRO A 286 3.15 17.83 -9.53
C PRO A 286 3.11 17.78 -11.07
N ASP A 287 3.16 16.57 -11.64
CA ASP A 287 3.12 16.31 -13.08
C ASP A 287 1.70 16.05 -13.60
N GLU A 288 0.66 16.27 -12.77
CA GLU A 288 -0.73 16.05 -13.14
C GLU A 288 -1.12 16.89 -14.35
N LYS A 289 -1.70 16.24 -15.36
CA LYS A 289 -2.14 16.89 -16.59
C LYS A 289 -3.35 16.22 -17.21
N VAL A 290 -4.14 16.99 -17.93
CA VAL A 290 -5.29 16.54 -18.71
C VAL A 290 -5.02 16.62 -20.20
N GLU A 291 -5.46 15.64 -20.96
CA GLU A 291 -5.42 15.68 -22.42
C GLU A 291 -6.54 16.61 -22.92
N ILE A 292 -6.18 17.75 -23.53
CA ILE A 292 -7.11 18.79 -23.98
C ILE A 292 -8.17 18.22 -24.92
N ALA A 293 -7.75 17.40 -25.91
CA ALA A 293 -8.67 16.79 -26.87
C ALA A 293 -9.73 15.87 -26.21
N SER A 294 -9.39 15.24 -25.09
CA SER A 294 -10.32 14.39 -24.34
C SER A 294 -11.40 15.19 -23.59
N VAL A 295 -11.14 16.46 -23.28
CA VAL A 295 -12.12 17.34 -22.62
C VAL A 295 -13.30 17.61 -23.56
N GLY A 296 -13.03 17.92 -24.84
CA GLY A 296 -14.07 18.10 -25.85
C GLY A 296 -14.92 16.82 -26.02
N LYS A 297 -14.28 15.66 -26.18
CA LYS A 297 -14.99 14.39 -26.26
C LYS A 297 -15.84 14.09 -25.03
N PHE A 298 -15.32 14.37 -23.84
CA PHE A 298 -16.06 14.21 -22.60
C PHE A 298 -17.31 15.10 -22.58
N TYR A 299 -17.16 16.35 -22.98
CA TYR A 299 -18.27 17.32 -23.03
C TYR A 299 -19.36 16.87 -24.02
N ASP A 300 -18.99 16.53 -25.26
CA ASP A 300 -19.91 16.07 -26.28
C ASP A 300 -20.68 14.81 -25.84
N PHE A 301 -19.98 13.88 -25.19
CA PHE A 301 -20.60 12.67 -24.67
C PHE A 301 -21.56 12.97 -23.51
N MET A 302 -21.18 13.85 -22.58
CA MET A 302 -22.03 14.27 -21.49
C MET A 302 -23.33 14.93 -21.99
N VAL A 303 -23.21 15.84 -22.96
CA VAL A 303 -24.35 16.50 -23.60
C VAL A 303 -25.27 15.46 -24.27
N CYS A 304 -24.69 14.52 -25.03
CA CYS A 304 -25.44 13.44 -25.67
C CYS A 304 -26.25 12.62 -24.65
N LEU A 305 -25.63 12.26 -23.51
CA LEU A 305 -26.31 11.51 -22.44
C LEU A 305 -27.50 12.26 -21.83
N LEU A 306 -27.33 13.55 -21.54
CA LEU A 306 -28.37 14.36 -20.94
C LEU A 306 -29.58 14.50 -21.87
N TYR A 307 -29.35 14.76 -23.18
CA TYR A 307 -30.44 14.84 -24.14
C TYR A 307 -31.11 13.50 -24.47
N THR A 308 -30.37 12.38 -24.33
CA THR A 308 -30.90 11.04 -24.56
C THR A 308 -31.80 10.59 -23.40
N SER A 309 -31.48 11.02 -22.16
CA SER A 309 -32.29 10.71 -20.98
C SER A 309 -33.60 11.52 -20.96
N ASP A 310 -33.57 12.82 -21.30
CA ASP A 310 -34.77 13.66 -21.35
C ASP A 310 -35.79 13.15 -22.38
N ALA A 311 -35.31 12.64 -23.54
CA ALA A 311 -36.20 12.05 -24.55
C ALA A 311 -36.83 10.70 -24.14
N ALA A 312 -36.33 10.05 -23.09
CA ALA A 312 -36.92 8.81 -22.56
C ALA A 312 -37.98 9.04 -21.48
N ASP A 313 -37.96 10.18 -20.79
CA ASP A 313 -38.94 10.56 -19.77
C ASP A 313 -40.22 11.16 -20.38
N ASP A 314 -40.18 11.60 -21.65
CA ASP A 314 -41.31 12.15 -22.39
C ASP A 314 -42.18 11.08 -23.13
N ARG A 315 -42.07 9.79 -22.77
CA ARG A 315 -42.88 8.71 -23.40
C ARG A 315 -43.70 7.92 -22.40
#